data_8066f03ad67fda74935c9ecbd2ad37dd
#
_entry.id   8066f03ad67fda74935c9ecbd2ad37dd
#
_cell.length_a   1.000
_cell.length_b   1.000
_cell.length_c   1.000
_cell.angle_alpha   90.00
_cell.angle_beta   90.00
_cell.angle_gamma   90.00
#
_symmetry.space_group_name_H-M   'P 1'
#
loop_
_entity.id
_entity.type
_entity.pdbx_description
1 polymer ?
#
loop_
_entity_poly.entity_id
_entity_poly.type
_entity_poly.pdbx_seq_one_letter_code
_entity_poly.pdbx_strand_id
1 'polypeptide(L)'
;MTVQERAAYELLRRAVPGYMVLAQVPLSRFVRVPTRHSYSEWLQRVGALSADLLVCDTGSRVLAVIDVRANEESSRSRRRHERLARVLRAAGVRVHVWREGHLPGPAEVRTALAHDLLRGTGPMEPVATVSRPMPLIPVAETQELDAILAAGDAAATGDGELEPVPSG
;
A
#
# COMPACT_ATOMS: atom_id res chain seq x y z
N MET A 1 9.21 -6.01 -8.53
CA MET A 1 8.06 -6.94 -8.50
C MET A 1 8.58 -8.37 -8.51
N THR A 2 8.26 -9.17 -7.48
CA THR A 2 8.65 -10.58 -7.37
C THR A 2 7.82 -11.45 -8.33
N VAL A 3 8.19 -12.74 -8.45
CA VAL A 3 7.41 -13.70 -9.26
C VAL A 3 5.99 -13.86 -8.72
N GLN A 4 5.84 -13.87 -7.40
CA GLN A 4 4.55 -14.02 -6.73
C GLN A 4 3.66 -12.78 -6.87
N GLU A 5 4.24 -11.60 -6.76
CA GLU A 5 3.53 -10.35 -7.04
C GLU A 5 3.05 -10.29 -8.49
N ARG A 6 3.83 -10.82 -9.43
CA ARG A 6 3.43 -10.91 -10.83
C ARG A 6 2.25 -11.87 -11.01
N ALA A 7 2.29 -13.03 -10.36
CA ALA A 7 1.17 -13.98 -10.39
C ALA A 7 -0.12 -13.36 -9.79
N ALA A 8 0.01 -12.65 -8.67
CA ALA A 8 -1.08 -11.92 -8.05
C ALA A 8 -1.62 -10.80 -8.95
N TYR A 9 -0.74 -10.07 -9.63
CA TYR A 9 -1.11 -9.05 -10.61
C TYR A 9 -1.94 -9.62 -11.77
N GLU A 10 -1.48 -10.70 -12.39
CA GLU A 10 -2.20 -11.36 -13.49
C GLU A 10 -3.54 -11.95 -13.04
N LEU A 11 -3.59 -12.47 -11.82
CA LEU A 11 -4.83 -12.94 -11.22
C LEU A 11 -5.85 -11.80 -11.07
N LEU A 12 -5.42 -10.65 -10.51
CA LEU A 12 -6.26 -9.47 -10.35
C LEU A 12 -6.82 -8.99 -11.69
N ARG A 13 -5.96 -8.82 -12.70
CA ARG A 13 -6.39 -8.38 -14.03
C ARG A 13 -7.47 -9.25 -14.63
N ARG A 14 -7.39 -10.56 -14.41
CA ARG A 14 -8.41 -11.53 -14.87
C ARG A 14 -9.66 -11.53 -14.01
N ALA A 15 -9.50 -11.32 -12.70
CA ALA A 15 -10.62 -11.38 -11.77
C ALA A 15 -11.51 -10.12 -11.83
N VAL A 16 -10.93 -8.95 -12.05
CA VAL A 16 -11.63 -7.65 -12.04
C VAL A 16 -11.41 -6.89 -13.35
N PRO A 17 -11.91 -7.39 -14.50
CA PRO A 17 -11.81 -6.69 -15.77
C PRO A 17 -12.55 -5.35 -15.69
N GLY A 18 -11.98 -4.31 -16.30
CA GLY A 18 -12.53 -2.95 -16.25
C GLY A 18 -11.99 -2.07 -15.11
N TYR A 19 -11.22 -2.65 -14.20
CA TYR A 19 -10.48 -1.90 -13.19
C TYR A 19 -8.99 -1.82 -13.54
N MET A 20 -8.35 -0.73 -13.11
CA MET A 20 -6.91 -0.61 -13.27
C MET A 20 -6.20 -1.33 -12.13
N VAL A 21 -5.21 -2.14 -12.46
CA VAL A 21 -4.30 -2.76 -11.51
C VAL A 21 -2.93 -2.14 -11.68
N LEU A 22 -2.42 -1.51 -10.63
CA LEU A 22 -1.11 -0.89 -10.60
C LEU A 22 -0.20 -1.64 -9.62
N ALA A 23 1.09 -1.74 -9.95
CA ALA A 23 2.05 -2.45 -9.13
C ALA A 23 3.12 -1.52 -8.55
N GLN A 24 3.61 -1.82 -7.34
CA GLN A 24 4.73 -1.14 -6.68
C GLN A 24 4.56 0.37 -6.59
N VAL A 25 3.37 0.82 -6.17
CA VAL A 25 3.04 2.26 -6.10
C VAL A 25 3.45 2.83 -4.74
N PRO A 26 4.34 3.83 -4.69
CA PRO A 26 4.68 4.51 -3.44
C PRO A 26 3.45 5.18 -2.81
N LEU A 27 3.32 5.09 -1.47
CA LEU A 27 2.19 5.69 -0.75
C LEU A 27 2.07 7.18 -1.00
N SER A 28 3.20 7.88 -1.14
CA SER A 28 3.26 9.31 -1.43
C SER A 28 2.55 9.73 -2.73
N ARG A 29 2.26 8.77 -3.61
CA ARG A 29 1.57 9.03 -4.88
C ARG A 29 0.05 9.09 -4.73
N PHE A 30 -0.52 8.46 -3.70
CA PHE A 30 -1.98 8.36 -3.55
C PHE A 30 -2.50 8.65 -2.15
N VAL A 31 -1.62 8.82 -1.15
CA VAL A 31 -1.99 9.20 0.22
C VAL A 31 -1.54 10.63 0.48
N ARG A 32 -2.47 11.50 0.86
CA ARG A 32 -2.18 12.90 1.16
C ARG A 32 -1.52 13.04 2.53
N VAL A 33 -0.56 13.95 2.61
CA VAL A 33 0.02 14.37 3.90
C VAL A 33 -1.04 15.09 4.73
N PRO A 34 -1.20 14.76 6.02
CA PRO A 34 -2.03 15.55 6.93
C PRO A 34 -1.52 16.99 7.02
N THR A 35 -2.45 17.94 7.14
CA THR A 35 -2.15 19.38 7.08
C THR A 35 -1.19 19.87 8.17
N ARG A 36 -1.18 19.20 9.33
CA ARG A 36 -0.33 19.53 10.47
C ARG A 36 1.09 18.96 10.40
N HIS A 37 1.40 18.15 9.39
CA HIS A 37 2.73 17.57 9.20
C HIS A 37 3.44 18.19 8.00
N SER A 38 4.76 18.36 8.15
CA SER A 38 5.60 18.76 7.04
C SER A 38 5.66 17.63 5.98
N TYR A 39 5.61 18.01 4.69
CA TYR A 39 5.76 17.05 3.60
C TYR A 39 7.08 16.29 3.66
N SER A 40 8.16 16.95 4.06
CA SER A 40 9.48 16.33 4.21
C SER A 40 9.50 15.26 5.31
N GLU A 41 8.91 15.54 6.47
CA GLU A 41 8.78 14.57 7.56
C GLU A 41 7.92 13.37 7.16
N TRP A 42 6.80 13.64 6.50
CA TRP A 42 5.94 12.59 5.95
C TRP A 42 6.73 11.70 4.99
N LEU A 43 7.46 12.30 4.05
CA LEU A 43 8.22 11.57 3.05
C LEU A 43 9.34 10.73 3.68
N GLN A 44 10.03 11.24 4.69
CA GLN A 44 11.04 10.48 5.43
C GLN A 44 10.44 9.26 6.13
N ARG A 45 9.26 9.41 6.73
CA ARG A 45 8.62 8.37 7.54
C ARG A 45 7.81 7.36 6.73
N VAL A 46 7.19 7.78 5.67
CA VAL A 46 6.23 6.98 4.87
C VAL A 46 6.67 6.81 3.42
N GLY A 47 7.58 7.67 2.93
CA GLY A 47 7.99 7.68 1.52
C GLY A 47 8.66 6.40 1.03
N ALA A 48 9.27 5.64 1.93
CA ALA A 48 9.86 4.32 1.63
C ALA A 48 8.81 3.19 1.53
N LEU A 49 7.55 3.46 1.91
CA LEU A 49 6.48 2.48 1.83
C LEU A 49 5.85 2.51 0.43
N SER A 50 5.74 1.35 -0.18
CA SER A 50 5.02 1.13 -1.43
C SER A 50 3.99 0.03 -1.24
N ALA A 51 2.85 0.18 -1.89
CA ALA A 51 1.85 -0.87 -2.01
C ALA A 51 2.26 -1.83 -3.11
N ASP A 52 2.16 -3.12 -2.88
CA ASP A 52 2.54 -4.12 -3.88
C ASP A 52 1.62 -4.05 -5.09
N LEU A 53 0.31 -4.08 -4.86
CA LEU A 53 -0.69 -3.91 -5.92
C LEU A 53 -1.83 -3.00 -5.46
N LEU A 54 -2.31 -2.14 -6.36
CA LEU A 54 -3.48 -1.31 -6.18
C LEU A 54 -4.57 -1.72 -7.17
N VAL A 55 -5.80 -1.71 -6.71
CA VAL A 55 -6.97 -1.77 -7.57
C VAL A 55 -7.60 -0.39 -7.59
N CYS A 56 -7.73 0.18 -8.77
CA CYS A 56 -8.30 1.51 -8.99
C CYS A 56 -9.48 1.44 -9.95
N ASP A 57 -10.42 2.38 -9.81
CA ASP A 57 -11.41 2.62 -10.83
C ASP A 57 -10.80 3.34 -12.04
N THR A 58 -11.60 3.58 -13.05
CA THR A 58 -11.18 4.26 -14.28
C THR A 58 -10.87 5.74 -14.10
N GLY A 59 -11.33 6.35 -13.00
CA GLY A 59 -10.97 7.68 -12.57
C GLY A 59 -9.65 7.74 -11.78
N SER A 60 -8.90 6.62 -11.71
CA SER A 60 -7.67 6.46 -10.93
C SER A 60 -7.87 6.54 -9.41
N ARG A 61 -9.10 6.40 -8.93
CA ARG A 61 -9.38 6.37 -7.50
C ARG A 61 -9.01 4.99 -6.95
N VAL A 62 -8.22 4.97 -5.88
CA VAL A 62 -7.84 3.73 -5.20
C VAL A 62 -9.04 3.14 -4.46
N LEU A 63 -9.34 1.89 -4.74
CA LEU A 63 -10.44 1.12 -4.14
C LEU A 63 -9.93 0.15 -3.09
N ALA A 64 -8.85 -0.57 -3.40
CA ALA A 64 -8.24 -1.54 -2.51
C ALA A 64 -6.73 -1.65 -2.75
N VAL A 65 -6.03 -2.11 -1.73
CA VAL A 65 -4.61 -2.48 -1.77
C VAL A 65 -4.49 -3.97 -1.53
N ILE A 66 -3.67 -4.65 -2.31
CA ILE A 66 -3.28 -6.03 -2.09
C ILE A 66 -1.82 -6.06 -1.61
N ASP A 67 -1.62 -6.63 -0.45
CA ASP A 67 -0.32 -6.80 0.21
C ASP A 67 0.09 -8.27 0.07
N VAL A 68 1.11 -8.54 -0.75
CA VAL A 68 1.57 -9.90 -1.04
C VAL A 68 2.71 -10.25 -0.10
N ARG A 69 2.49 -11.23 0.77
CA ARG A 69 3.44 -11.62 1.81
C ARG A 69 4.09 -12.96 1.54
N ALA A 70 5.38 -13.02 1.75
CA ALA A 70 6.11 -14.27 1.77
C ALA A 70 5.63 -15.17 2.93
N ASN A 71 5.74 -16.49 2.77
CA ASN A 71 5.42 -17.43 3.84
C ASN A 71 6.37 -17.28 5.03
N GLU A 72 7.65 -17.04 4.73
CA GLU A 72 8.67 -16.73 5.72
C GLU A 72 9.06 -15.26 5.62
N GLU A 73 8.58 -14.45 6.55
CA GLU A 73 8.90 -13.04 6.61
C GLU A 73 9.94 -12.75 7.68
N SER A 74 10.94 -11.93 7.33
CA SER A 74 11.84 -11.34 8.32
C SER A 74 11.08 -10.39 9.26
N SER A 75 11.60 -10.17 10.46
CA SER A 75 11.02 -9.21 11.42
C SER A 75 10.91 -7.80 10.81
N ARG A 76 11.89 -7.40 9.99
CA ARG A 76 11.88 -6.12 9.29
C ARG A 76 10.75 -6.04 8.26
N SER A 77 10.55 -7.10 7.46
CA SER A 77 9.46 -7.17 6.49
C SER A 77 8.10 -7.08 7.18
N ARG A 78 7.91 -7.85 8.26
CA ARG A 78 6.67 -7.82 9.04
C ARG A 78 6.35 -6.42 9.56
N ARG A 79 7.31 -5.73 10.19
CA ARG A 79 7.14 -4.35 10.67
C ARG A 79 6.78 -3.39 9.54
N ARG A 80 7.39 -3.56 8.35
CA ARG A 80 7.07 -2.75 7.17
C ARG A 80 5.61 -2.96 6.73
N HIS A 81 5.14 -4.21 6.62
CA HIS A 81 3.75 -4.53 6.26
C HIS A 81 2.74 -4.03 7.30
N GLU A 82 3.05 -4.19 8.59
CA GLU A 82 2.19 -3.66 9.67
C GLU A 82 2.08 -2.14 9.60
N ARG A 83 3.19 -1.45 9.34
CA ARG A 83 3.20 0.01 9.19
C ARG A 83 2.40 0.43 7.95
N LEU A 84 2.59 -0.23 6.82
CA LEU A 84 1.83 -0.02 5.60
C LEU A 84 0.32 -0.16 5.87
N ALA A 85 -0.09 -1.27 6.48
CA ALA A 85 -1.49 -1.55 6.78
C ALA A 85 -2.11 -0.50 7.72
N ARG A 86 -1.36 -0.01 8.72
CA ARG A 86 -1.84 1.05 9.63
C ARG A 86 -2.08 2.37 8.90
N VAL A 87 -1.12 2.81 8.08
CA VAL A 87 -1.25 4.05 7.30
C VAL A 87 -2.44 3.98 6.34
N LEU A 88 -2.58 2.87 5.63
CA LEU A 88 -3.68 2.68 4.68
C LEU A 88 -5.04 2.60 5.38
N ARG A 89 -5.12 1.95 6.55
CA ARG A 89 -6.34 1.92 7.35
C ARG A 89 -6.75 3.31 7.84
N ALA A 90 -5.79 4.11 8.31
CA ALA A 90 -6.03 5.50 8.70
C ALA A 90 -6.50 6.36 7.51
N ALA A 91 -6.08 6.01 6.28
CA ALA A 91 -6.56 6.63 5.05
C ALA A 91 -7.92 6.07 4.56
N GLY A 92 -8.54 5.14 5.29
CA GLY A 92 -9.80 4.51 4.90
C GLY A 92 -9.69 3.53 3.73
N VAL A 93 -8.48 3.08 3.40
CA VAL A 93 -8.22 2.11 2.33
C VAL A 93 -8.16 0.70 2.91
N ARG A 94 -8.91 -0.23 2.33
CA ARG A 94 -8.82 -1.64 2.70
C ARG A 94 -7.55 -2.27 2.16
N VAL A 95 -6.96 -3.12 3.00
CA VAL A 95 -5.78 -3.92 2.66
C VAL A 95 -6.16 -5.39 2.71
N HIS A 96 -6.03 -6.06 1.57
CA HIS A 96 -6.18 -7.50 1.45
C HIS A 96 -4.80 -8.16 1.46
N VAL A 97 -4.59 -9.05 2.40
CA VAL A 97 -3.31 -9.76 2.55
C VAL A 97 -3.41 -11.09 1.82
N TRP A 98 -2.52 -11.29 0.84
CA TRP A 98 -2.37 -12.57 0.14
C TRP A 98 -1.02 -13.17 0.48
N ARG A 99 -0.99 -14.50 0.65
CA ARG A 99 0.25 -15.21 0.95
C ARG A 99 0.80 -15.89 -0.30
N GLU A 100 2.10 -15.87 -0.43
CA GLU A 100 2.80 -16.63 -1.46
C GLU A 100 2.41 -18.11 -1.38
N GLY A 101 2.19 -18.74 -2.55
CA GLY A 101 1.77 -20.13 -2.62
C GLY A 101 0.30 -20.41 -2.31
N HIS A 102 -0.45 -19.41 -1.81
CA HIS A 102 -1.87 -19.54 -1.47
C HIS A 102 -2.68 -18.35 -2.01
N LEU A 103 -2.49 -18.06 -3.30
CA LEU A 103 -3.28 -17.02 -3.95
C LEU A 103 -4.74 -17.49 -4.10
N PRO A 104 -5.72 -16.61 -3.83
CA PRO A 104 -7.14 -16.96 -3.98
C PRO A 104 -7.50 -17.25 -5.44
N GLY A 105 -8.57 -17.99 -5.66
CA GLY A 105 -9.13 -18.16 -6.98
C GLY A 105 -9.80 -16.88 -7.53
N PRO A 106 -10.00 -16.74 -8.87
CA PRO A 106 -10.62 -15.54 -9.45
C PRO A 106 -12.01 -15.22 -8.89
N ALA A 107 -12.79 -16.22 -8.53
CA ALA A 107 -14.11 -16.05 -7.93
C ALA A 107 -14.01 -15.50 -6.50
N GLU A 108 -13.06 -16.03 -5.72
CA GLU A 108 -12.80 -15.57 -4.36
C GLU A 108 -12.30 -14.13 -4.34
N VAL A 109 -11.44 -13.76 -5.30
CA VAL A 109 -10.99 -12.38 -5.49
C VAL A 109 -12.16 -11.44 -5.72
N ARG A 110 -13.07 -11.79 -6.62
CA ARG A 110 -14.26 -10.97 -6.89
C ARG A 110 -15.13 -10.81 -5.66
N THR A 111 -15.36 -11.88 -4.91
CA THR A 111 -16.14 -11.85 -3.68
C THR A 111 -15.47 -10.99 -2.61
N ALA A 112 -14.16 -11.17 -2.39
CA ALA A 112 -13.41 -10.40 -1.41
C ALA A 112 -13.37 -8.90 -1.71
N LEU A 113 -13.26 -8.54 -3.00
CA LEU A 113 -13.20 -7.15 -3.44
C LEU A 113 -14.58 -6.53 -3.72
N ALA A 114 -15.66 -7.30 -3.73
CA ALA A 114 -16.98 -6.84 -4.13
C ALA A 114 -17.40 -5.53 -3.45
N HIS A 115 -17.22 -5.43 -2.14
CA HIS A 115 -17.56 -4.23 -1.39
C HIS A 115 -16.70 -3.03 -1.78
N ASP A 116 -15.42 -3.23 -2.06
CA ASP A 116 -14.49 -2.15 -2.41
C ASP A 116 -14.77 -1.66 -3.84
N LEU A 117 -15.08 -2.58 -4.75
CA LEU A 117 -15.45 -2.27 -6.13
C LEU A 117 -16.75 -1.48 -6.20
N LEU A 118 -17.73 -1.78 -5.34
CA LEU A 118 -18.99 -1.02 -5.26
C LEU A 118 -18.79 0.41 -4.77
N ARG A 119 -17.76 0.70 -4.01
CA ARG A 119 -17.42 2.07 -3.56
C ARG A 119 -16.85 2.93 -4.69
N GLY A 120 -16.34 2.32 -5.73
CA GLY A 120 -15.82 2.96 -6.94
C GLY A 120 -16.89 3.24 -7.99
N THR A 121 -18.13 3.43 -7.59
CA THR A 121 -19.27 3.51 -8.49
C THR A 121 -19.16 4.57 -9.57
N GLY A 122 -19.13 4.11 -10.77
CA GLY A 122 -19.67 4.72 -11.96
C GLY A 122 -19.42 3.79 -13.13
N PRO A 123 -20.43 3.45 -13.95
CA PRO A 123 -20.16 2.83 -15.23
C PRO A 123 -19.31 3.80 -16.04
N MET A 124 -18.26 3.26 -16.60
CA MET A 124 -17.29 4.00 -17.40
C MET A 124 -17.97 4.58 -18.63
N GLU A 125 -18.17 5.88 -18.66
CA GLU A 125 -18.22 6.55 -19.93
C GLU A 125 -16.78 6.60 -20.50
N PRO A 126 -16.58 6.35 -21.80
CA PRO A 126 -15.26 6.42 -22.41
C PRO A 126 -14.78 7.88 -22.39
N VAL A 127 -14.09 8.25 -21.32
CA VAL A 127 -13.48 9.57 -21.22
C VAL A 127 -12.20 9.56 -22.05
N ALA A 128 -12.16 10.44 -23.02
CA ALA A 128 -10.96 10.75 -23.81
C ALA A 128 -9.72 10.76 -22.92
N THR A 129 -8.65 10.16 -23.38
CA THR A 129 -7.34 9.94 -22.76
C THR A 129 -6.68 11.24 -22.28
N VAL A 130 -7.20 11.84 -21.24
CA VAL A 130 -6.48 12.85 -20.48
C VAL A 130 -5.89 12.12 -19.28
N SER A 131 -4.56 12.01 -19.24
CA SER A 131 -3.83 11.46 -18.11
C SER A 131 -4.15 12.32 -16.88
N ARG A 132 -5.11 11.86 -16.07
CA ARG A 132 -5.45 12.55 -14.81
C ARG A 132 -4.51 12.05 -13.72
N PRO A 133 -3.95 12.95 -12.90
CA PRO A 133 -3.19 12.53 -11.74
C PRO A 133 -4.08 11.71 -10.80
N MET A 134 -3.51 10.68 -10.18
CA MET A 134 -4.21 9.86 -9.20
C MET A 134 -4.73 10.75 -8.07
N PRO A 135 -6.03 10.69 -7.73
CA PRO A 135 -6.56 11.48 -6.64
C PRO A 135 -5.92 11.05 -5.32
N LEU A 136 -5.46 12.03 -4.53
CA LEU A 136 -4.87 11.79 -3.23
C LEU A 136 -5.95 11.48 -2.20
N ILE A 137 -5.76 10.41 -1.44
CA ILE A 137 -6.62 10.03 -0.33
C ILE A 137 -6.16 10.80 0.91
N PRO A 138 -7.00 11.62 1.55
CA PRO A 138 -6.63 12.25 2.80
C PRO A 138 -6.51 11.20 3.91
N VAL A 139 -5.46 11.29 4.69
CA VAL A 139 -5.35 10.53 5.94
C VAL A 139 -6.06 11.31 7.02
N ALA A 140 -6.94 10.66 7.77
CA ALA A 140 -7.58 11.27 8.93
C ALA A 140 -6.51 11.70 9.94
N GLU A 141 -6.63 12.92 10.46
CA GLU A 141 -5.75 13.44 11.51
C GLU A 141 -6.15 12.81 12.85
N THR A 142 -5.65 11.60 13.09
CA THR A 142 -5.92 10.85 14.31
C THR A 142 -4.67 10.76 15.18
N GLN A 143 -4.85 10.61 16.47
CA GLN A 143 -3.75 10.31 17.42
C GLN A 143 -3.00 9.02 17.02
N GLU A 144 -3.68 8.09 16.36
CA GLU A 144 -3.10 6.87 15.84
C GLU A 144 -2.03 7.15 14.78
N LEU A 145 -2.25 8.13 13.89
CA LEU A 145 -1.28 8.53 12.89
C LEU A 145 -0.04 9.18 13.54
N ASP A 146 -0.24 10.03 14.55
CA ASP A 146 0.87 10.65 15.31
C ASP A 146 1.71 9.56 15.99
N ALA A 147 1.07 8.56 16.58
CA ALA A 147 1.76 7.41 17.19
C ALA A 147 2.54 6.59 16.14
N ILE A 148 1.98 6.40 14.93
CA ILE A 148 2.65 5.71 13.82
C ILE A 148 3.88 6.50 13.37
N LEU A 149 3.78 7.82 13.30
CA LEU A 149 4.87 8.69 12.89
C LEU A 149 5.96 8.75 13.97
N ALA A 150 5.59 8.85 15.25
CA ALA A 150 6.53 8.87 16.38
C ALA A 150 7.29 7.54 16.55
N ALA A 151 6.63 6.40 16.38
CA ALA A 151 7.26 5.09 16.48
C ALA A 151 8.31 4.82 15.38
N GLY A 152 8.32 5.63 14.31
CA GLY A 152 9.32 5.55 13.25
C GLY A 152 10.70 6.05 13.65
N ASP A 153 10.79 6.98 14.60
CA ASP A 153 12.07 7.57 15.04
C ASP A 153 12.85 6.64 15.98
N ALA A 154 12.16 5.86 16.80
CA ALA A 154 12.79 4.92 17.72
C ALA A 154 13.50 3.73 17.03
N ALA A 155 13.11 3.42 15.79
CA ALA A 155 13.70 2.31 15.03
C ALA A 155 14.91 2.72 14.18
N ALA A 156 15.15 4.02 13.99
CA ALA A 156 16.25 4.54 13.17
C ALA A 156 17.53 4.79 13.98
N THR A 157 17.45 4.83 15.32
CA THR A 157 18.59 5.17 16.21
C THR A 157 19.29 3.94 16.81
N GLY A 158 18.94 2.74 16.42
CA GLY A 158 19.37 1.50 17.09
C GLY A 158 20.34 0.59 16.34
N ASP A 159 21.13 1.10 15.37
CA ASP A 159 22.13 0.22 14.72
C ASP A 159 23.36 1.02 14.27
N GLY A 160 24.17 1.40 15.22
CA GLY A 160 25.41 2.14 14.99
C GLY A 160 26.44 1.93 16.07
N GLU A 161 26.42 0.81 16.76
CA GLU A 161 27.53 0.43 17.67
C GLU A 161 28.57 -0.33 16.86
N LEU A 162 29.51 0.43 16.31
CA LEU A 162 30.78 -0.10 15.78
C LEU A 162 31.61 -0.59 16.96
N GLU A 163 31.71 -1.89 17.12
CA GLU A 163 32.71 -2.49 18.02
C GLU A 163 34.11 -2.09 17.58
N PRO A 164 34.96 -1.64 18.51
CA PRO A 164 36.35 -1.34 18.20
C PRO A 164 37.15 -2.63 17.96
N VAL A 165 37.78 -2.71 16.79
CA VAL A 165 38.68 -3.80 16.43
C VAL A 165 39.90 -3.75 17.35
N PRO A 166 40.27 -4.83 18.08
CA PRO A 166 41.47 -4.86 18.87
C PRO A 166 42.69 -4.94 17.93
N SER A 167 43.56 -3.93 18.04
CA SER A 167 44.88 -3.97 17.44
C SER A 167 45.76 -4.98 18.19
N GLY A 168 46.20 -6.02 17.49
CA GLY A 168 47.26 -6.93 17.90
C GLY A 168 48.31 -7.01 16.80
#